data_d312854f3437f0344aed03fe8af028c3
#
_entry.id   d312854f3437f0344aed03fe8af028c3
#
_cell.length_a   1.000
_cell.length_b   1.000
_cell.length_c   1.000
_cell.angle_alpha   90.00
_cell.angle_beta   90.00
_cell.angle_gamma   90.00
#
_symmetry.space_group_name_H-M   'P 1'
#
loop_
_entity.id
_entity.type
_entity.pdbx_description
1 polymer ?
#
loop_
_entity_poly.entity_id
_entity_poly.type
_entity_poly.pdbx_seq_one_letter_code
_entity_poly.pdbx_strand_id
1 'polypeptide(L)'
;TAKLINGYEATLKALPDLQFVSLTAPSVEGVDLPDRINRMLKVSRQVQDILRKRGTLLVGIRKLEVTHNAEKNTFHPHFHFLISGKQNATALLDEWMKRNPTANRGGQNISLADNNTVHELFKYFTKLTADSGKVNPQALDTIFRAMVGKRVFQPCGNLHKVQEVSEEIEN
;
A
#
# COMPACT_ATOMS: atom_id res chain seq x y z
N THR A 1 -14.58 -7.73 4.40
CA THR A 1 -13.15 -7.75 4.01
C THR A 1 -12.88 -8.79 2.92
N ALA A 2 -13.36 -10.04 3.03
CA ALA A 2 -13.17 -11.09 2.02
C ALA A 2 -13.75 -10.74 0.64
N LYS A 3 -14.94 -10.12 0.58
CA LYS A 3 -15.55 -9.65 -0.67
C LYS A 3 -14.74 -8.55 -1.37
N LEU A 4 -14.02 -7.72 -0.60
CA LEU A 4 -13.18 -6.67 -1.16
C LEU A 4 -11.92 -7.26 -1.81
N ILE A 5 -11.37 -8.28 -1.20
CA ILE A 5 -10.16 -8.98 -1.63
C ILE A 5 -10.41 -9.70 -2.95
N ASN A 6 -11.45 -10.50 -3.02
CA ASN A 6 -11.77 -11.33 -4.19
C ASN A 6 -12.05 -10.49 -5.45
N GLY A 7 -12.63 -9.28 -5.29
CA GLY A 7 -12.96 -8.41 -6.42
C GLY A 7 -11.76 -7.80 -7.14
N TYR A 8 -10.62 -7.61 -6.46
CA TYR A 8 -9.41 -7.02 -7.06
C TYR A 8 -8.35 -8.05 -7.43
N GLU A 9 -8.29 -9.18 -6.76
CA GLU A 9 -7.20 -10.15 -6.94
C GLU A 9 -7.14 -10.67 -8.38
N ALA A 10 -8.26 -11.08 -8.95
CA ALA A 10 -8.33 -11.58 -10.32
C ALA A 10 -7.92 -10.50 -11.34
N THR A 11 -8.39 -9.25 -11.15
CA THR A 11 -8.06 -8.13 -12.04
C THR A 11 -6.57 -7.80 -11.98
N LEU A 12 -5.98 -7.80 -10.78
CA LEU A 12 -4.55 -7.56 -10.60
C LEU A 12 -3.69 -8.63 -11.25
N LYS A 13 -4.06 -9.90 -11.08
CA LYS A 13 -3.36 -11.04 -11.71
C LYS A 13 -3.39 -11.00 -13.24
N ALA A 14 -4.41 -10.36 -13.83
CA ALA A 14 -4.54 -10.19 -15.26
C ALA A 14 -3.75 -8.99 -15.83
N LEU A 15 -3.22 -8.10 -14.98
CA LEU A 15 -2.42 -6.96 -15.46
C LEU A 15 -1.05 -7.43 -15.96
N PRO A 16 -0.58 -6.88 -17.11
CA PRO A 16 0.73 -7.22 -17.65
C PRO A 16 1.85 -6.59 -16.84
N ASP A 17 2.99 -7.27 -16.76
CA ASP A 17 4.23 -6.77 -16.13
C ASP A 17 3.98 -6.16 -14.75
N LEU A 18 3.29 -6.90 -13.88
CA LEU A 18 2.91 -6.44 -12.56
C LEU A 18 4.13 -6.31 -11.66
N GLN A 19 4.30 -5.14 -11.07
CA GLN A 19 5.41 -4.79 -10.18
C GLN A 19 4.92 -4.60 -8.75
N PHE A 20 5.68 -5.10 -7.80
CA PHE A 20 5.52 -4.82 -6.37
C PHE A 20 6.45 -3.68 -5.98
N VAL A 21 5.86 -2.59 -5.47
CA VAL A 21 6.60 -1.39 -5.09
C VAL A 21 6.42 -1.13 -3.60
N SER A 22 7.51 -0.98 -2.88
CA SER A 22 7.49 -0.53 -1.48
C SER A 22 7.99 0.91 -1.40
N LEU A 23 7.16 1.79 -0.85
CA LEU A 23 7.48 3.20 -0.61
C LEU A 23 7.41 3.49 0.88
N THR A 24 8.50 4.00 1.43
CA THR A 24 8.65 4.26 2.85
C THR A 24 8.98 5.73 3.14
N ALA A 25 8.80 6.10 4.38
CA ALA A 25 9.29 7.34 4.97
C ALA A 25 9.93 7.01 6.33
N PRO A 26 10.74 7.91 6.93
CA PRO A 26 11.34 7.65 8.23
C PRO A 26 10.32 7.27 9.29
N SER A 27 10.69 6.33 10.17
CA SER A 27 9.88 5.95 11.33
C SER A 27 9.64 7.15 12.25
N VAL A 28 8.53 7.12 12.98
CA VAL A 28 8.12 8.17 13.90
C VAL A 28 7.67 7.58 15.24
N GLU A 29 7.63 8.42 16.27
CA GLU A 29 6.96 8.08 17.52
C GLU A 29 5.43 8.00 17.33
N GLY A 30 4.75 7.31 18.26
CA GLY A 30 3.30 7.09 18.15
C GLY A 30 2.48 8.37 18.09
N VAL A 31 2.90 9.43 18.79
CA VAL A 31 2.22 10.74 18.77
C VAL A 31 2.24 11.40 17.40
N ASP A 32 3.27 11.15 16.60
CA ASP A 32 3.46 11.73 15.27
C ASP A 32 2.91 10.84 14.14
N LEU A 33 2.45 9.62 14.45
CA LEU A 33 1.99 8.66 13.46
C LEU A 33 0.81 9.16 12.62
N PRO A 34 -0.25 9.77 13.20
CA PRO A 34 -1.36 10.30 12.41
C PRO A 34 -0.93 11.32 11.37
N ASP A 35 -0.08 12.28 11.73
CA ASP A 35 0.41 13.33 10.84
C ASP A 35 1.31 12.76 9.76
N ARG A 36 2.17 11.79 10.11
CA ARG A 36 3.00 11.06 9.15
C ARG A 36 2.18 10.36 8.09
N ILE A 37 1.14 9.62 8.48
CA ILE A 37 0.24 8.93 7.56
C ILE A 37 -0.49 9.95 6.66
N ASN A 38 -1.03 11.03 7.23
CA ASN A 38 -1.72 12.07 6.47
C ASN A 38 -0.80 12.70 5.41
N ARG A 39 0.45 13.00 5.78
CA ARG A 39 1.45 13.53 4.84
C ARG A 39 1.75 12.54 3.72
N MET A 40 1.97 11.28 4.05
CA MET A 40 2.24 10.23 3.06
C MET A 40 1.08 10.06 2.09
N LEU A 41 -0.15 10.06 2.56
CA LEU A 41 -1.36 9.99 1.72
C LEU A 41 -1.49 11.20 0.80
N LYS A 42 -1.20 12.39 1.30
CA LYS A 42 -1.18 13.62 0.49
C LYS A 42 -0.13 13.56 -0.62
N VAL A 43 1.10 13.19 -0.27
CA VAL A 43 2.20 13.06 -1.23
C VAL A 43 1.89 11.99 -2.28
N SER A 44 1.36 10.85 -1.89
CA SER A 44 0.95 9.79 -2.81
C SER A 44 -0.06 10.28 -3.86
N ARG A 45 -1.06 11.05 -3.45
CA ARG A 45 -2.02 11.67 -4.39
C ARG A 45 -1.34 12.66 -5.33
N GLN A 46 -0.47 13.52 -4.81
CA GLN A 46 0.27 14.49 -5.63
C GLN A 46 1.15 13.80 -6.67
N VAL A 47 1.84 12.74 -6.30
CA VAL A 47 2.67 11.94 -7.21
C VAL A 47 1.82 11.36 -8.34
N GLN A 48 0.69 10.72 -8.01
CA GLN A 48 -0.21 10.14 -9.01
C GLN A 48 -0.78 11.22 -9.95
N ASP A 49 -1.16 12.38 -9.43
CA ASP A 49 -1.68 13.49 -10.24
C ASP A 49 -0.61 14.06 -11.19
N ILE A 50 0.62 14.19 -10.74
CA ILE A 50 1.73 14.66 -11.57
C ILE A 50 2.04 13.67 -12.69
N LEU A 51 2.13 12.39 -12.38
CA LEU A 51 2.38 11.35 -13.36
C LEU A 51 1.26 11.31 -14.40
N ARG A 52 0.00 11.38 -13.98
CA ARG A 52 -1.15 11.46 -14.88
C ARG A 52 -1.09 12.66 -15.83
N LYS A 53 -0.74 13.85 -15.32
CA LYS A 53 -0.56 15.06 -16.13
C LYS A 53 0.58 14.93 -17.16
N ARG A 54 1.57 14.10 -16.88
CA ARG A 54 2.67 13.77 -17.78
C ARG A 54 2.37 12.62 -18.73
N GLY A 55 1.14 12.10 -18.74
CA GLY A 55 0.72 11.00 -19.59
C GLY A 55 0.97 9.60 -19.03
N THR A 56 1.39 9.47 -17.76
CA THR A 56 1.60 8.19 -17.10
C THR A 56 0.43 7.88 -16.17
N LEU A 57 -0.45 6.99 -16.60
CA LEU A 57 -1.54 6.49 -15.75
C LEU A 57 -1.06 5.25 -14.98
N LEU A 58 -1.00 5.35 -13.66
CA LEU A 58 -0.72 4.20 -12.80
C LEU A 58 -1.97 3.33 -12.70
N VAL A 59 -1.85 2.06 -13.03
CA VAL A 59 -2.94 1.08 -12.91
C VAL A 59 -2.52 0.00 -11.91
N GLY A 60 -3.30 -0.14 -10.87
CA GLY A 60 -3.03 -1.12 -9.82
C GLY A 60 -3.72 -0.79 -8.51
N ILE A 61 -3.11 -1.13 -7.41
CA ILE A 61 -3.65 -0.93 -6.06
C ILE A 61 -2.56 -0.51 -5.08
N ARG A 62 -2.91 0.36 -4.14
CA ARG A 62 -2.07 0.74 -3.01
C ARG A 62 -2.62 0.12 -1.73
N LYS A 63 -1.74 -0.44 -0.91
CA LYS A 63 -1.98 -0.81 0.49
C LYS A 63 -1.20 0.12 1.42
N LEU A 64 -1.85 0.63 2.46
CA LEU A 64 -1.20 1.30 3.58
C LEU A 64 -0.99 0.29 4.70
N GLU A 65 0.23 0.20 5.20
CA GLU A 65 0.61 -0.69 6.28
C GLU A 65 1.46 0.07 7.30
N VAL A 66 1.34 -0.28 8.58
CA VAL A 66 2.16 0.27 9.65
C VAL A 66 2.78 -0.87 10.44
N THR A 67 4.11 -0.85 10.58
CA THR A 67 4.83 -1.78 11.45
C THR A 67 5.33 -1.06 12.69
N HIS A 68 5.48 -1.80 13.79
CA HIS A 68 5.99 -1.30 15.05
C HIS A 68 7.34 -1.93 15.38
N ASN A 69 8.32 -1.10 15.70
CA ASN A 69 9.58 -1.55 16.26
C ASN A 69 9.49 -1.50 17.78
N ALA A 70 9.46 -2.67 18.43
CA ALA A 70 9.26 -2.78 19.87
C ALA A 70 10.46 -2.27 20.67
N GLU A 71 11.67 -2.44 20.16
CA GLU A 71 12.90 -2.01 20.82
C GLU A 71 13.01 -0.48 20.91
N LYS A 72 12.73 0.19 19.81
CA LYS A 72 12.78 1.66 19.70
C LYS A 72 11.46 2.33 20.03
N ASN A 73 10.39 1.56 20.16
CA ASN A 73 9.01 2.04 20.28
C ASN A 73 8.66 3.08 19.20
N THR A 74 9.00 2.78 17.96
CA THR A 74 8.71 3.61 16.80
C THR A 74 7.79 2.89 15.83
N PHE A 75 7.10 3.68 15.01
CA PHE A 75 6.14 3.21 14.01
C PHE A 75 6.64 3.56 12.62
N HIS A 76 6.53 2.60 11.72
CA HIS A 76 6.98 2.73 10.34
C HIS A 76 5.81 2.54 9.37
N PRO A 77 5.11 3.63 9.00
CA PRO A 77 4.11 3.56 7.94
C PRO A 77 4.79 3.43 6.59
N HIS A 78 4.22 2.60 5.74
CA HIS A 78 4.71 2.40 4.38
C HIS A 78 3.57 2.02 3.43
N PHE A 79 3.81 2.24 2.15
CA PHE A 79 2.92 1.80 1.10
C PHE A 79 3.49 0.58 0.39
N HIS A 80 2.62 -0.37 0.11
CA HIS A 80 2.85 -1.37 -0.92
C HIS A 80 1.93 -1.08 -2.09
N PHE A 81 2.50 -1.04 -3.28
CA PHE A 81 1.75 -0.93 -4.51
C PHE A 81 1.93 -2.19 -5.34
N LEU A 82 0.88 -2.60 -6.02
CA LEU A 82 0.95 -3.44 -7.19
C LEU A 82 0.63 -2.57 -8.40
N ILE A 83 1.60 -2.35 -9.27
CA ILE A 83 1.49 -1.45 -10.41
C ILE A 83 1.86 -2.19 -11.69
N SER A 84 1.02 -2.05 -12.72
CA SER A 84 1.31 -2.57 -14.06
C SER A 84 2.39 -1.74 -14.75
N GLY A 85 3.45 -2.41 -15.18
CA GLY A 85 4.55 -1.82 -15.94
C GLY A 85 5.73 -1.36 -15.09
N LYS A 86 6.92 -1.89 -15.40
CA LYS A 86 8.17 -1.53 -14.71
C LYS A 86 8.51 -0.06 -14.84
N GLN A 87 8.27 0.54 -16.01
CA GLN A 87 8.52 1.97 -16.21
C GLN A 87 7.61 2.84 -15.34
N ASN A 88 6.34 2.45 -15.21
CA ASN A 88 5.37 3.13 -14.36
C ASN A 88 5.74 3.00 -12.87
N ALA A 89 6.17 1.83 -12.45
CA ALA A 89 6.64 1.58 -11.09
C ALA A 89 7.89 2.44 -10.77
N THR A 90 8.83 2.53 -11.71
CA THR A 90 10.02 3.37 -11.57
C THR A 90 9.66 4.85 -11.49
N ALA A 91 8.76 5.32 -12.33
CA ALA A 91 8.27 6.70 -12.29
C ALA A 91 7.60 7.04 -10.95
N LEU A 92 6.80 6.13 -10.41
CA LEU A 92 6.19 6.27 -9.09
C LEU A 92 7.24 6.42 -7.99
N LEU A 93 8.25 5.56 -7.97
CA LEU A 93 9.32 5.58 -6.97
C LEU A 93 10.15 6.86 -7.08
N ASP A 94 10.52 7.28 -8.27
CA ASP A 94 11.33 8.47 -8.50
C ASP A 94 10.60 9.76 -8.07
N GLU A 95 9.32 9.90 -8.38
CA GLU A 95 8.52 11.05 -7.92
C GLU A 95 8.30 11.02 -6.40
N TRP A 96 8.11 9.83 -5.81
CA TRP A 96 8.04 9.68 -4.36
C TRP A 96 9.31 10.20 -3.68
N MET A 97 10.48 9.81 -4.16
CA MET A 97 11.78 10.23 -3.61
C MET A 97 12.00 11.74 -3.72
N LYS A 98 11.62 12.36 -4.83
CA LYS A 98 11.71 13.82 -5.00
C LYS A 98 10.90 14.58 -3.96
N ARG A 99 9.76 14.04 -3.50
CA ARG A 99 8.84 14.66 -2.55
C ARG A 99 9.07 14.25 -1.11
N ASN A 100 9.94 13.29 -0.88
CA ASN A 100 10.34 12.81 0.44
C ASN A 100 11.86 12.82 0.56
N PRO A 101 12.50 14.02 0.63
CA PRO A 101 13.96 14.13 0.61
C PRO A 101 14.63 13.49 1.84
N THR A 102 13.87 13.26 2.92
CA THR A 102 14.36 12.57 4.12
C THR A 102 14.20 11.04 4.05
N ALA A 103 13.54 10.52 3.03
CA ALA A 103 13.38 9.08 2.85
C ALA A 103 14.71 8.45 2.40
N ASN A 104 15.02 7.29 2.98
CA ASN A 104 16.19 6.52 2.57
C ASN A 104 15.89 5.80 1.25
N ARG A 105 16.74 5.99 0.23
CA ARG A 105 16.61 5.29 -1.06
C ARG A 105 16.66 3.77 -0.89
N GLY A 106 17.50 3.28 0.01
CA GLY A 106 17.61 1.85 0.32
C GLY A 106 16.37 1.24 0.99
N GLY A 107 15.48 2.07 1.52
CA GLY A 107 14.18 1.63 2.06
C GLY A 107 13.08 1.45 1.00
N GLN A 108 13.35 1.86 -0.24
CA GLN A 108 12.42 1.74 -1.36
C GLN A 108 12.76 0.50 -2.19
N ASN A 109 11.76 -0.16 -2.76
CA ASN A 109 12.00 -1.36 -3.55
C ASN A 109 11.00 -1.50 -4.70
N ILE A 110 11.47 -2.05 -5.82
CA ILE A 110 10.65 -2.52 -6.94
C ILE A 110 11.08 -3.95 -7.25
N SER A 111 10.11 -4.85 -7.35
CA SER A 111 10.33 -6.24 -7.76
C SER A 111 9.18 -6.74 -8.63
N LEU A 112 9.44 -7.73 -9.46
CA LEU A 112 8.41 -8.40 -10.23
C LEU A 112 7.42 -9.08 -9.28
N ALA A 113 6.13 -8.85 -9.48
CA ALA A 113 5.06 -9.49 -8.72
C ALA A 113 4.55 -10.74 -9.45
N ASP A 114 4.43 -11.82 -8.71
CA ASP A 114 3.76 -13.05 -9.15
C ASP A 114 2.37 -13.18 -8.51
N ASN A 115 1.66 -14.26 -8.83
CA ASN A 115 0.35 -14.52 -8.25
C ASN A 115 0.37 -14.67 -6.73
N ASN A 116 1.46 -15.20 -6.19
CA ASN A 116 1.64 -15.33 -4.74
C ASN A 116 1.81 -13.95 -4.09
N THR A 117 2.57 -13.05 -4.72
CA THR A 117 2.72 -11.67 -4.26
C THR A 117 1.39 -10.94 -4.16
N VAL A 118 0.52 -11.11 -5.18
CA VAL A 118 -0.84 -10.55 -5.18
C VAL A 118 -1.65 -11.11 -4.01
N HIS A 119 -1.63 -12.41 -3.82
CA HIS A 119 -2.34 -13.06 -2.72
C HIS A 119 -1.85 -12.57 -1.35
N GLU A 120 -0.54 -12.51 -1.15
CA GLU A 120 0.09 -12.08 0.11
C GLU A 120 -0.20 -10.61 0.45
N LEU A 121 -0.36 -9.73 -0.56
CA LEU A 121 -0.72 -8.33 -0.32
C LEU A 121 -2.03 -8.21 0.47
N PHE A 122 -3.01 -9.07 0.18
CA PHE A 122 -4.33 -9.03 0.80
C PHE A 122 -4.41 -9.79 2.11
N LYS A 123 -3.44 -10.63 2.43
CA LYS A 123 -3.52 -11.60 3.52
C LYS A 123 -3.45 -10.98 4.91
N TYR A 124 -2.70 -9.89 5.08
CA TYR A 124 -2.48 -9.26 6.37
C TYR A 124 -2.79 -7.76 6.34
N PHE A 125 -3.69 -7.37 7.24
CA PHE A 125 -4.04 -5.97 7.44
C PHE A 125 -2.92 -5.19 8.14
N THR A 126 -2.24 -5.84 9.08
CA THR A 126 -1.11 -5.29 9.82
C THR A 126 -0.16 -6.43 10.20
N LYS A 127 1.12 -6.27 9.96
CA LYS A 127 2.14 -7.11 10.60
C LYS A 127 2.38 -6.56 12.00
N LEU A 128 1.56 -7.01 12.93
CA LEU A 128 1.61 -6.58 14.34
C LEU A 128 2.52 -7.45 15.19
N THR A 129 3.12 -8.45 14.59
CA THR A 129 4.11 -9.27 15.27
C THR A 129 5.45 -8.56 15.26
N ALA A 130 5.87 -8.09 16.43
CA ALA A 130 7.29 -7.94 16.69
C ALA A 130 8.02 -9.26 16.41
N ASP A 131 9.32 -9.21 16.18
CA ASP A 131 10.19 -10.39 15.96
C ASP A 131 10.01 -11.51 17.00
N SER A 132 9.39 -11.21 18.14
CA SER A 132 9.06 -12.15 19.23
C SER A 132 7.70 -12.86 19.07
N GLY A 133 6.94 -12.59 18.02
CA GLY A 133 5.60 -13.17 17.81
C GLY A 133 4.52 -12.67 18.78
N LYS A 134 4.84 -11.73 19.69
CA LYS A 134 3.89 -11.16 20.64
C LYS A 134 3.30 -9.87 20.12
N VAL A 135 1.96 -9.78 20.15
CA VAL A 135 1.22 -8.55 19.85
C VAL A 135 1.35 -7.58 21.03
N ASN A 136 1.78 -6.35 20.78
CA ASN A 136 1.75 -5.27 21.76
C ASN A 136 0.40 -4.54 21.68
N PRO A 137 -0.50 -4.66 22.69
CA PRO A 137 -1.82 -4.06 22.63
C PRO A 137 -1.80 -2.53 22.54
N GLN A 138 -0.82 -1.88 23.14
CA GLN A 138 -0.67 -0.41 23.13
C GLN A 138 -0.24 0.08 21.74
N ALA A 139 0.72 -0.61 21.10
CA ALA A 139 1.13 -0.33 19.74
C ALA A 139 -0.03 -0.54 18.75
N LEU A 140 -0.80 -1.60 18.95
CA LEU A 140 -1.99 -1.90 18.16
C LEU A 140 -3.04 -0.80 18.26
N ASP A 141 -3.34 -0.31 19.47
CA ASP A 141 -4.25 0.81 19.71
C ASP A 141 -3.76 2.09 19.02
N THR A 142 -2.48 2.40 19.13
CA THR A 142 -1.85 3.56 18.47
C THR A 142 -2.03 3.48 16.95
N ILE A 143 -1.79 2.32 16.34
CA ILE A 143 -1.96 2.09 14.91
C ILE A 143 -3.42 2.24 14.50
N PHE A 144 -4.35 1.61 15.20
CA PHE A 144 -5.77 1.69 14.88
C PHE A 144 -6.31 3.12 14.97
N ARG A 145 -5.93 3.88 16.00
CA ARG A 145 -6.33 5.28 16.13
C ARG A 145 -5.79 6.14 14.98
N ALA A 146 -4.54 5.91 14.58
CA ALA A 146 -3.93 6.62 13.47
C ALA A 146 -4.57 6.26 12.11
N MET A 147 -5.12 5.06 11.98
CA MET A 147 -5.73 4.53 10.76
C MET A 147 -7.24 4.84 10.62
N VAL A 148 -7.88 5.37 11.66
CA VAL A 148 -9.32 5.71 11.61
C VAL A 148 -9.62 6.61 10.42
N GLY A 149 -10.62 6.24 9.61
CA GLY A 149 -11.01 6.98 8.42
C GLY A 149 -10.03 6.90 7.24
N LYS A 150 -8.97 6.13 7.34
CA LYS A 150 -8.01 5.92 6.24
C LYS A 150 -8.35 4.65 5.46
N ARG A 151 -8.18 4.72 4.13
CA ARG A 151 -8.32 3.53 3.29
C ARG A 151 -7.03 2.72 3.31
N VAL A 152 -7.11 1.49 3.77
CA VAL A 152 -6.00 0.54 3.72
C VAL A 152 -5.69 0.19 2.27
N PHE A 153 -6.70 -0.18 1.49
CA PHE A 153 -6.58 -0.46 0.07
C PHE A 153 -7.22 0.65 -0.76
N GLN A 154 -6.48 1.16 -1.73
CA GLN A 154 -6.94 2.19 -2.66
C GLN A 154 -6.56 1.79 -4.08
N PRO A 155 -7.54 1.57 -4.98
CA PRO A 155 -7.25 1.34 -6.40
C PRO A 155 -6.65 2.59 -7.04
N CYS A 156 -5.79 2.37 -8.03
CA CYS A 156 -5.14 3.40 -8.84
C CYS A 156 -5.60 3.28 -10.28
N GLY A 157 -5.78 4.41 -10.95
CA GLY A 157 -6.18 4.46 -12.34
C GLY A 157 -7.60 3.92 -12.55
N ASN A 158 -7.75 3.11 -13.58
CA ASN A 158 -9.01 2.50 -13.97
C ASN A 158 -9.16 1.03 -13.54
N LEU A 159 -8.52 0.64 -12.45
CA LEU A 159 -8.69 -0.68 -11.89
C LEU A 159 -10.10 -0.83 -11.32
N HIS A 160 -10.87 -1.78 -11.88
CA HIS A 160 -12.23 -2.08 -11.46
C HIS A 160 -12.30 -3.45 -10.77
N LYS A 161 -13.21 -3.57 -9.81
CA LYS A 161 -13.58 -4.88 -9.25
C LYS A 161 -14.27 -5.71 -10.33
N VAL A 162 -13.98 -7.00 -10.39
CA VAL A 162 -14.82 -7.94 -11.10
C VAL A 162 -16.18 -7.99 -10.38
N GLN A 163 -17.24 -7.63 -11.07
CA GLN A 163 -18.60 -7.85 -10.57
C GLN A 163 -18.83 -9.35 -10.52
N GLU A 164 -19.18 -9.89 -9.37
CA GLU A 164 -19.74 -11.22 -9.29
C GLU A 164 -21.04 -11.20 -10.11
N VAL A 165 -21.08 -11.94 -11.20
CA VAL A 165 -22.31 -12.26 -11.88
C VAL A 165 -23.08 -13.13 -10.89
N SER A 166 -24.07 -12.56 -10.24
CA SER A 166 -25.04 -13.35 -9.50
C SER A 166 -25.73 -14.23 -10.53
N GLU A 167 -25.41 -15.51 -10.56
CA GLU A 167 -26.28 -16.51 -11.19
C GLU A 167 -27.58 -16.48 -10.39
N GLU A 168 -28.54 -15.71 -10.87
CA GLU A 168 -29.94 -15.93 -10.51
C GLU A 168 -30.29 -17.32 -11.06
N ILE A 169 -30.27 -18.29 -10.16
CA ILE A 169 -30.90 -19.58 -10.41
C ILE A 169 -32.40 -19.29 -10.41
N GLU A 170 -32.95 -19.05 -11.60
CA GLU A 170 -34.37 -19.12 -11.82
C GLU A 170 -34.82 -20.60 -11.52
N ASN A 171 -35.53 -20.75 -10.42
CA ASN A 171 -36.32 -21.95 -10.17
C ASN A 171 -37.70 -21.82 -10.78
#